data_34d09e23c6ec7ee5d28152a247d099f1
#
_entry.id   34d09e23c6ec7ee5d28152a247d099f1
#
_cell.length_a   1.000
_cell.length_b   1.000
_cell.length_c   1.000
_cell.angle_alpha   90.00
_cell.angle_beta   90.00
_cell.angle_gamma   90.00
#
_symmetry.space_group_name_H-M   'P 1'
#
loop_
_entity.id
_entity.type
_entity.pdbx_description
1 polymer ?
#
loop_
_entity_poly.entity_id
_entity_poly.type
_entity_poly.pdbx_seq_one_letter_code
_entity_poly.pdbx_strand_id
1 'polypeptide(L)'
;MEHLYEKALESAEYIKTHTKKRPKIAVVLGSGLGKLTADFTDTEELSYKDIPNFPVSTVAGHKGALLAGKLGDTEVYAMEGRFHFYEGYSMKEVCYPFYVFKLLDVEKVVLTNACGGINREFAPGTLMLITDFINMMGTNPLIGPNDERFGPRFPDMTEPYSLELRNLAKQTADELGIAYKEGVYMGFMGPCYETAAEIRAFAGMGADAVGMSTVPETMVCNYMGMKVLAVSCITNMATGIQTVRHNHARVLEIANQAGDTLCRWLGAVIQRME
;
A
#
# COMPACT_ATOMS: atom_id res chain seq x y z
N MET A 1 0.07 21.10 -0.78
CA MET A 1 1.21 21.18 -1.72
C MET A 1 0.78 22.08 -2.86
N GLU A 2 1.43 23.22 -3.00
CA GLU A 2 1.19 24.12 -4.14
C GLU A 2 1.80 23.53 -5.41
N HIS A 3 1.15 23.79 -6.56
CA HIS A 3 1.59 23.32 -7.88
C HIS A 3 1.78 21.78 -7.94
N LEU A 4 0.82 21.03 -7.37
CA LEU A 4 0.92 19.57 -7.26
C LEU A 4 1.08 18.89 -8.64
N TYR A 5 0.31 19.35 -9.63
CA TYR A 5 0.34 18.75 -10.98
C TYR A 5 1.69 18.99 -11.66
N GLU A 6 2.19 20.23 -11.62
CA GLU A 6 3.44 20.62 -12.25
C GLU A 6 4.62 19.88 -11.60
N LYS A 7 4.63 19.75 -10.28
CA LYS A 7 5.63 18.96 -9.54
C LYS A 7 5.56 17.48 -9.89
N ALA A 8 4.35 16.90 -9.94
CA ALA A 8 4.17 15.50 -10.32
C ALA A 8 4.59 15.25 -11.76
N LEU A 9 4.35 16.20 -12.67
CA LEU A 9 4.79 16.13 -14.06
C LEU A 9 6.31 16.13 -14.15
N GLU A 10 7.00 17.03 -13.43
CA GLU A 10 8.47 17.05 -13.37
C GLU A 10 9.05 15.71 -12.90
N SER A 11 8.47 15.14 -11.83
CA SER A 11 8.87 13.81 -11.33
C SER A 11 8.62 12.70 -12.36
N ALA A 12 7.47 12.73 -13.02
CA ALA A 12 7.12 11.74 -14.04
C ALA A 12 8.06 11.80 -15.26
N GLU A 13 8.38 13.01 -15.73
CA GLU A 13 9.33 13.21 -16.84
C GLU A 13 10.75 12.76 -16.45
N TYR A 14 11.16 13.04 -15.20
CA TYR A 14 12.44 12.53 -14.70
C TYR A 14 12.47 10.99 -14.75
N ILE A 15 11.44 10.32 -14.24
CA ILE A 15 11.36 8.84 -14.28
C ILE A 15 11.36 8.34 -15.72
N LYS A 16 10.59 8.96 -16.63
CA LYS A 16 10.54 8.58 -18.04
C LYS A 16 11.90 8.72 -18.76
N THR A 17 12.71 9.69 -18.36
CA THR A 17 14.03 9.88 -18.98
C THR A 17 15.11 8.97 -18.42
N HIS A 18 14.90 8.44 -17.19
CA HIS A 18 15.86 7.57 -16.51
C HIS A 18 15.46 6.08 -16.50
N THR A 19 14.28 5.74 -17.01
CA THR A 19 13.83 4.36 -17.19
C THR A 19 13.30 4.15 -18.61
N LYS A 20 13.49 2.95 -19.16
CA LYS A 20 12.97 2.57 -20.49
C LYS A 20 11.58 1.96 -20.40
N LYS A 21 11.23 1.39 -19.24
CA LYS A 21 9.98 0.69 -19.01
C LYS A 21 8.82 1.66 -18.80
N ARG A 22 7.63 1.20 -19.16
CA ARG A 22 6.36 1.96 -19.02
C ARG A 22 5.29 1.09 -18.37
N PRO A 23 5.52 0.62 -17.13
CA PRO A 23 4.59 -0.25 -16.43
C PRO A 23 3.21 0.37 -16.26
N LYS A 24 2.18 -0.45 -16.43
CA LYS A 24 0.79 -0.10 -16.10
C LYS A 24 0.39 -0.52 -14.69
N ILE A 25 1.29 -1.21 -14.00
CA ILE A 25 1.10 -1.72 -12.66
C ILE A 25 2.16 -1.14 -11.74
N ALA A 26 1.74 -0.68 -10.57
CA ALA A 26 2.64 -0.30 -9.48
C ALA A 26 2.37 -1.16 -8.24
N VAL A 27 3.42 -1.53 -7.51
CA VAL A 27 3.32 -2.20 -6.22
C VAL A 27 4.00 -1.38 -5.14
N VAL A 28 3.36 -1.23 -3.98
CA VAL A 28 3.94 -0.58 -2.80
C VAL A 28 4.23 -1.64 -1.75
N LEU A 29 5.51 -1.80 -1.44
CA LEU A 29 5.98 -2.82 -0.51
C LEU A 29 6.03 -2.25 0.91
N GLY A 30 5.22 -2.83 1.80
CA GLY A 30 5.18 -2.49 3.21
C GLY A 30 6.38 -3.02 3.99
N SER A 31 6.47 -2.64 5.27
CA SER A 31 7.56 -3.04 6.17
C SER A 31 7.71 -4.56 6.26
N GLY A 32 8.91 -5.06 5.99
CA GLY A 32 9.23 -6.50 5.99
C GLY A 32 8.71 -7.29 4.78
N LEU A 33 8.10 -6.63 3.78
CA LEU A 33 7.48 -7.28 2.61
C LEU A 33 8.27 -7.02 1.30
N GLY A 34 9.51 -6.55 1.40
CA GLY A 34 10.36 -6.17 0.26
C GLY A 34 10.90 -7.31 -0.59
N LYS A 35 10.65 -8.57 -0.20
CA LYS A 35 11.21 -9.74 -0.90
C LYS A 35 10.73 -9.89 -2.35
N LEU A 36 9.57 -9.33 -2.71
CA LEU A 36 8.99 -9.45 -4.05
C LEU A 36 9.92 -8.93 -5.14
N THR A 37 10.71 -7.88 -4.84
CA THR A 37 11.64 -7.30 -5.82
C THR A 37 12.86 -8.17 -6.09
N ALA A 38 13.14 -9.18 -5.27
CA ALA A 38 14.20 -10.15 -5.53
C ALA A 38 13.92 -11.02 -6.76
N ASP A 39 12.64 -11.20 -7.13
CA ASP A 39 12.21 -11.94 -8.31
C ASP A 39 12.12 -11.08 -9.57
N PHE A 40 12.42 -9.77 -9.46
CA PHE A 40 12.40 -8.87 -10.60
C PHE A 40 13.63 -9.07 -11.47
N THR A 41 13.42 -9.05 -12.78
CA THR A 41 14.47 -9.06 -13.79
C THR A 41 14.50 -7.74 -14.56
N ASP A 42 15.61 -7.46 -15.26
CA ASP A 42 15.77 -6.27 -16.09
C ASP A 42 15.39 -4.98 -15.33
N THR A 43 15.95 -4.80 -14.13
CA THR A 43 15.59 -3.71 -13.20
C THR A 43 16.36 -2.43 -13.50
N GLU A 44 15.65 -1.31 -13.40
CA GLU A 44 16.17 0.05 -13.39
C GLU A 44 15.74 0.69 -12.06
N GLU A 45 16.70 1.14 -11.25
CA GLU A 45 16.47 1.66 -9.90
C GLU A 45 16.70 3.16 -9.85
N LEU A 46 15.77 3.88 -9.22
CA LEU A 46 15.87 5.32 -8.95
C LEU A 46 15.71 5.55 -7.45
N SER A 47 16.72 6.17 -6.82
CA SER A 47 16.57 6.63 -5.43
C SER A 47 15.51 7.72 -5.33
N TYR A 48 14.65 7.69 -4.32
CA TYR A 48 13.66 8.75 -4.08
C TYR A 48 14.32 10.14 -3.95
N LYS A 49 15.54 10.20 -3.45
CA LYS A 49 16.30 11.47 -3.31
C LYS A 49 16.65 12.12 -4.65
N ASP A 50 16.76 11.32 -5.70
CA ASP A 50 17.14 11.79 -7.03
C ASP A 50 15.92 12.19 -7.85
N ILE A 51 14.71 11.67 -7.50
CA ILE A 51 13.47 12.02 -8.18
C ILE A 51 12.99 13.38 -7.67
N PRO A 52 12.86 14.40 -8.53
CA PRO A 52 12.41 15.73 -8.13
C PRO A 52 11.10 15.66 -7.33
N ASN A 53 11.00 16.46 -6.28
CA ASN A 53 9.81 16.61 -5.42
C ASN A 53 9.36 15.35 -4.64
N PHE A 54 10.02 14.20 -4.79
CA PHE A 54 9.70 13.02 -4.00
C PHE A 54 10.04 13.23 -2.53
N PRO A 55 9.18 12.77 -1.59
CA PRO A 55 9.55 12.68 -0.19
C PRO A 55 10.69 11.67 0.02
N VAL A 56 11.35 11.74 1.15
CA VAL A 56 12.42 10.81 1.53
C VAL A 56 11.92 9.94 2.67
N SER A 57 11.86 8.62 2.49
CA SER A 57 11.46 7.71 3.56
C SER A 57 12.46 7.75 4.73
N THR A 58 11.93 7.89 5.95
CA THR A 58 12.72 7.93 7.19
C THR A 58 12.56 6.68 8.03
N VAL A 59 11.68 5.76 7.62
CA VAL A 59 11.37 4.52 8.35
C VAL A 59 12.48 3.50 8.16
N ALA A 60 12.98 2.95 9.27
CA ALA A 60 13.98 1.89 9.23
C ALA A 60 13.46 0.65 8.48
N GLY A 61 14.28 0.13 7.56
CA GLY A 61 13.93 -1.02 6.72
C GLY A 61 13.30 -0.66 5.37
N HIS A 62 13.05 0.63 5.10
CA HIS A 62 12.69 1.11 3.77
C HIS A 62 13.95 1.49 2.99
N LYS A 63 14.11 0.95 1.79
CA LYS A 63 15.26 1.27 0.93
C LYS A 63 15.19 2.67 0.35
N GLY A 64 13.96 3.20 0.15
CA GLY A 64 13.75 4.53 -0.40
C GLY A 64 14.07 4.61 -1.90
N ALA A 65 13.64 3.62 -2.66
CA ALA A 65 13.87 3.52 -4.09
C ALA A 65 12.59 3.13 -4.85
N LEU A 66 12.52 3.61 -6.10
CA LEU A 66 11.57 3.17 -7.11
C LEU A 66 12.31 2.24 -8.08
N LEU A 67 11.85 1.00 -8.19
CA LEU A 67 12.29 0.06 -9.21
C LEU A 67 11.30 0.06 -10.37
N ALA A 68 11.82 0.11 -11.60
CA ALA A 68 11.10 -0.30 -12.80
C ALA A 68 11.71 -1.62 -13.27
N GLY A 69 10.95 -2.71 -13.26
CA GLY A 69 11.46 -4.05 -13.57
C GLY A 69 10.40 -4.94 -14.22
N LYS A 70 10.77 -6.20 -14.43
CA LYS A 70 9.85 -7.24 -14.91
C LYS A 70 9.65 -8.31 -13.84
N LEU A 71 8.42 -8.73 -13.68
CA LEU A 71 8.05 -9.92 -12.92
C LEU A 71 7.44 -10.93 -13.91
N GLY A 72 8.22 -11.93 -14.30
CA GLY A 72 7.94 -12.68 -15.52
C GLY A 72 8.02 -11.76 -16.74
N ASP A 73 6.96 -11.70 -17.55
CA ASP A 73 6.86 -10.81 -18.72
C ASP A 73 6.19 -9.46 -18.39
N THR A 74 5.60 -9.31 -17.20
CA THR A 74 4.86 -8.12 -16.79
C THR A 74 5.79 -7.02 -16.27
N GLU A 75 5.74 -5.84 -16.88
CA GLU A 75 6.45 -4.66 -16.39
C GLU A 75 5.75 -4.10 -15.13
N VAL A 76 6.54 -3.76 -14.09
CA VAL A 76 6.04 -3.29 -12.79
C VAL A 76 6.91 -2.16 -12.25
N TYR A 77 6.28 -1.11 -11.74
CA TYR A 77 6.94 -0.20 -10.79
C TYR A 77 6.82 -0.77 -9.38
N ALA A 78 7.92 -0.85 -8.64
CA ALA A 78 7.90 -1.23 -7.24
C ALA A 78 8.46 -0.10 -6.37
N MET A 79 7.67 0.35 -5.41
CA MET A 79 8.14 1.22 -4.34
C MET A 79 8.76 0.38 -3.21
N GLU A 80 10.07 0.44 -3.05
CA GLU A 80 10.80 -0.17 -1.93
C GLU A 80 10.80 0.77 -0.72
N GLY A 81 9.65 0.90 -0.11
CA GLY A 81 9.33 1.82 0.98
C GLY A 81 8.17 2.75 0.63
N ARG A 82 7.51 3.24 1.68
CA ARG A 82 6.37 4.16 1.59
C ARG A 82 6.57 5.32 2.55
N PHE A 83 5.72 6.33 2.43
CA PHE A 83 5.67 7.48 3.32
C PHE A 83 4.47 7.36 4.27
N HIS A 84 4.66 7.78 5.53
CA HIS A 84 3.60 7.72 6.52
C HIS A 84 3.32 9.10 7.11
N PHE A 85 2.08 9.30 7.49
CA PHE A 85 1.66 10.56 8.09
C PHE A 85 2.40 10.86 9.41
N TYR A 86 2.70 9.82 10.21
CA TYR A 86 3.43 9.98 11.46
C TYR A 86 4.91 10.37 11.27
N GLU A 87 5.46 10.34 10.06
CA GLU A 87 6.80 10.87 9.76
C GLU A 87 6.82 12.40 9.71
N GLY A 88 5.64 13.06 9.80
CA GLY A 88 5.51 14.52 9.75
C GLY A 88 5.17 15.06 8.37
N TYR A 89 4.99 14.21 7.37
CA TYR A 89 4.54 14.57 6.04
C TYR A 89 3.06 14.96 6.04
N SER A 90 2.68 15.95 5.23
CA SER A 90 1.27 16.19 4.92
C SER A 90 0.66 14.99 4.18
N MET A 91 -0.67 14.82 4.25
CA MET A 91 -1.35 13.75 3.52
C MET A 91 -1.10 13.79 2.00
N LYS A 92 -0.90 14.98 1.42
CA LYS A 92 -0.56 15.13 0.00
C LYS A 92 0.86 14.64 -0.31
N GLU A 93 1.80 14.83 0.60
CA GLU A 93 3.17 14.31 0.47
C GLU A 93 3.19 12.79 0.64
N VAL A 94 2.45 12.25 1.61
CA VAL A 94 2.28 10.78 1.77
C VAL A 94 1.78 10.14 0.48
N CYS A 95 0.84 10.78 -0.20
CA CYS A 95 0.22 10.26 -1.43
C CYS A 95 0.91 10.74 -2.72
N TYR A 96 1.97 11.54 -2.62
CA TYR A 96 2.61 12.16 -3.79
C TYR A 96 3.02 11.16 -4.89
N PRO A 97 3.60 9.98 -4.58
CA PRO A 97 3.97 9.02 -5.61
C PRO A 97 2.82 8.58 -6.51
N PHE A 98 1.59 8.53 -5.99
CA PHE A 98 0.42 8.09 -6.75
C PHE A 98 0.00 9.12 -7.80
N TYR A 99 0.17 10.41 -7.52
CA TYR A 99 -0.02 11.47 -8.53
C TYR A 99 1.01 11.33 -9.66
N VAL A 100 2.24 10.96 -9.32
CA VAL A 100 3.29 10.69 -10.31
C VAL A 100 2.96 9.43 -11.11
N PHE A 101 2.52 8.35 -10.47
CA PHE A 101 2.07 7.14 -11.15
C PHE A 101 0.93 7.39 -12.13
N LYS A 102 -0.02 8.27 -11.78
CA LYS A 102 -1.07 8.68 -12.71
C LYS A 102 -0.51 9.31 -14.00
N LEU A 103 0.51 10.16 -13.89
CA LEU A 103 1.17 10.80 -15.02
C LEU A 103 2.17 9.88 -15.76
N LEU A 104 2.48 8.73 -15.18
CA LEU A 104 3.19 7.60 -15.80
C LEU A 104 2.23 6.59 -16.44
N ASP A 105 0.93 6.90 -16.51
CA ASP A 105 -0.11 6.03 -17.06
C ASP A 105 -0.25 4.68 -16.32
N VAL A 106 0.04 4.63 -15.02
CA VAL A 106 -0.27 3.47 -14.18
C VAL A 106 -1.78 3.35 -14.03
N GLU A 107 -2.30 2.15 -14.20
CA GLU A 107 -3.73 1.84 -14.18
C GLU A 107 -4.13 1.00 -12.96
N LYS A 108 -3.21 0.21 -12.44
CA LYS A 108 -3.45 -0.74 -11.34
C LYS A 108 -2.39 -0.57 -10.25
N VAL A 109 -2.82 -0.54 -9.00
CA VAL A 109 -1.93 -0.39 -7.85
C VAL A 109 -2.15 -1.52 -6.86
N VAL A 110 -1.07 -2.20 -6.49
CA VAL A 110 -1.07 -3.23 -5.45
C VAL A 110 -0.44 -2.64 -4.19
N LEU A 111 -1.20 -2.58 -3.11
CA LEU A 111 -0.73 -2.09 -1.82
C LEU A 111 -0.50 -3.26 -0.86
N THR A 112 0.65 -3.29 -0.21
CA THR A 112 0.91 -4.24 0.88
C THR A 112 1.19 -3.50 2.17
N ASN A 113 0.83 -4.07 3.29
CA ASN A 113 1.15 -3.52 4.62
C ASN A 113 1.29 -4.63 5.67
N ALA A 114 1.99 -4.28 6.76
CA ALA A 114 1.98 -5.02 8.02
C ALA A 114 1.01 -4.30 8.97
N CYS A 115 0.14 -5.03 9.66
CA CYS A 115 -0.89 -4.44 10.51
C CYS A 115 -1.24 -5.31 11.72
N GLY A 116 -2.00 -4.73 12.67
CA GLY A 116 -2.54 -5.41 13.82
C GLY A 116 -3.91 -6.04 13.53
N GLY A 117 -4.11 -7.30 13.91
CA GLY A 117 -5.38 -8.00 13.79
C GLY A 117 -6.36 -7.60 14.90
N ILE A 118 -7.56 -7.19 14.53
CA ILE A 118 -8.68 -6.92 15.44
C ILE A 118 -9.62 -8.12 15.49
N ASN A 119 -9.89 -8.74 14.34
CA ASN A 119 -10.71 -9.93 14.24
C ASN A 119 -10.02 -11.11 14.95
N ARG A 120 -10.73 -11.72 15.91
CA ARG A 120 -10.19 -12.81 16.76
C ARG A 120 -9.97 -14.13 16.04
N GLU A 121 -10.49 -14.26 14.81
CA GLU A 121 -10.23 -15.42 13.95
C GLU A 121 -8.88 -15.30 13.21
N PHE A 122 -8.22 -14.16 13.32
CA PHE A 122 -6.91 -13.94 12.72
C PHE A 122 -5.81 -14.35 13.71
N ALA A 123 -4.64 -14.60 13.16
CA ALA A 123 -3.42 -14.88 13.91
C ALA A 123 -2.23 -14.17 13.24
N PRO A 124 -1.14 -13.91 13.95
CA PRO A 124 0.10 -13.45 13.33
C PRO A 124 0.53 -14.38 12.17
N GLY A 125 0.83 -13.81 11.02
CA GLY A 125 1.11 -14.51 9.77
C GLY A 125 -0.11 -14.66 8.84
N THR A 126 -1.34 -14.36 9.30
CA THR A 126 -2.53 -14.33 8.42
C THR A 126 -2.35 -13.29 7.32
N LEU A 127 -2.60 -13.69 6.07
CA LEU A 127 -2.73 -12.79 4.93
C LEU A 127 -4.20 -12.38 4.79
N MET A 128 -4.48 -11.08 4.80
CA MET A 128 -5.83 -10.53 4.68
C MET A 128 -5.97 -9.74 3.39
N LEU A 129 -6.85 -10.20 2.50
CA LEU A 129 -7.30 -9.43 1.34
C LEU A 129 -8.24 -8.32 1.83
N ILE A 130 -7.88 -7.08 1.59
CA ILE A 130 -8.69 -5.93 2.05
C ILE A 130 -9.88 -5.76 1.10
N THR A 131 -11.07 -5.72 1.69
CA THR A 131 -12.33 -5.56 0.94
C THR A 131 -12.91 -4.17 1.03
N ASP A 132 -12.64 -3.47 2.14
CA ASP A 132 -13.10 -2.11 2.41
C ASP A 132 -12.19 -1.44 3.45
N PHE A 133 -12.40 -0.16 3.72
CA PHE A 133 -11.64 0.55 4.74
C PHE A 133 -12.49 1.47 5.62
N ILE A 134 -11.98 1.77 6.80
CA ILE A 134 -12.48 2.82 7.69
C ILE A 134 -11.35 3.84 7.89
N ASN A 135 -11.61 5.12 7.58
CA ASN A 135 -10.64 6.18 7.78
C ASN A 135 -10.76 6.80 9.18
N MET A 136 -9.89 6.40 10.09
CA MET A 136 -9.73 7.00 11.42
C MET A 136 -8.45 7.83 11.57
N MET A 137 -7.88 8.29 10.44
CA MET A 137 -6.66 9.12 10.46
C MET A 137 -6.92 10.60 10.80
N GLY A 138 -8.18 10.99 11.04
CA GLY A 138 -8.55 12.38 11.38
C GLY A 138 -8.35 13.39 10.24
N THR A 139 -7.98 12.93 9.06
CA THR A 139 -7.73 13.76 7.88
C THR A 139 -7.95 12.96 6.59
N ASN A 140 -7.88 13.65 5.44
CA ASN A 140 -8.10 13.06 4.12
C ASN A 140 -7.16 13.73 3.11
N PRO A 141 -6.46 13.00 2.23
CA PRO A 141 -5.52 13.57 1.26
C PRO A 141 -6.18 14.52 0.24
N LEU A 142 -7.49 14.42 0.03
CA LEU A 142 -8.25 15.21 -0.94
C LEU A 142 -8.80 16.52 -0.35
N ILE A 143 -8.53 16.84 0.93
CA ILE A 143 -8.91 18.12 1.53
C ILE A 143 -8.17 19.27 0.84
N GLY A 144 -8.91 20.34 0.54
CA GLY A 144 -8.42 21.55 -0.11
C GLY A 144 -8.93 21.71 -1.55
N PRO A 145 -8.31 22.59 -2.35
CA PRO A 145 -8.67 22.80 -3.75
C PRO A 145 -8.53 21.51 -4.56
N ASN A 146 -9.51 21.24 -5.43
CA ASN A 146 -9.48 20.14 -6.37
C ASN A 146 -8.72 20.54 -7.65
N ASP A 147 -7.98 19.58 -8.22
CA ASP A 147 -7.38 19.71 -9.55
C ASP A 147 -8.07 18.68 -10.48
N GLU A 148 -8.95 19.17 -11.35
CA GLU A 148 -9.75 18.32 -12.24
C GLU A 148 -8.91 17.52 -13.24
N ARG A 149 -7.63 17.87 -13.43
CA ARG A 149 -6.68 17.10 -14.25
C ARG A 149 -6.40 15.73 -13.67
N PHE A 150 -6.55 15.57 -12.34
CA PHE A 150 -6.39 14.29 -11.66
C PHE A 150 -7.71 13.53 -11.48
N GLY A 151 -8.79 14.25 -11.14
CA GLY A 151 -10.08 13.59 -10.89
C GLY A 151 -11.19 14.54 -10.40
N PRO A 152 -12.37 13.99 -10.15
CA PRO A 152 -13.54 14.77 -9.74
C PRO A 152 -13.42 15.26 -8.30
N ARG A 153 -14.08 16.38 -7.95
CA ARG A 153 -14.12 16.93 -6.59
C ARG A 153 -14.64 15.94 -5.54
N PHE A 154 -15.58 15.08 -5.92
CA PHE A 154 -16.23 14.11 -5.05
C PHE A 154 -16.10 12.71 -5.70
N PRO A 155 -14.97 12.01 -5.46
CA PRO A 155 -14.79 10.67 -6.00
C PRO A 155 -15.73 9.66 -5.32
N ASP A 156 -16.19 8.69 -6.10
CA ASP A 156 -16.96 7.55 -5.58
C ASP A 156 -16.03 6.56 -4.90
N MET A 157 -16.42 6.06 -3.72
CA MET A 157 -15.72 5.03 -2.94
C MET A 157 -16.58 3.78 -2.72
N THR A 158 -17.55 3.53 -3.61
CA THR A 158 -18.41 2.33 -3.52
C THR A 158 -17.61 1.03 -3.68
N GLU A 159 -16.54 1.07 -4.47
CA GLU A 159 -15.63 -0.06 -4.69
C GLU A 159 -14.17 0.40 -4.54
N PRO A 160 -13.71 0.68 -3.29
CA PRO A 160 -12.37 1.24 -3.08
C PRO A 160 -11.26 0.25 -3.40
N TYR A 161 -11.54 -1.04 -3.32
CA TYR A 161 -10.67 -2.14 -3.76
C TYR A 161 -11.37 -2.91 -4.86
N SER A 162 -10.78 -2.94 -6.04
CA SER A 162 -11.39 -3.48 -7.25
C SER A 162 -11.88 -4.92 -7.08
N LEU A 163 -13.16 -5.16 -7.31
CA LEU A 163 -13.76 -6.49 -7.26
C LEU A 163 -13.11 -7.45 -8.26
N GLU A 164 -12.77 -6.95 -9.46
CA GLU A 164 -12.05 -7.70 -10.49
C GLU A 164 -10.71 -8.20 -9.96
N LEU A 165 -9.88 -7.30 -9.39
CA LEU A 165 -8.57 -7.65 -8.88
C LEU A 165 -8.64 -8.52 -7.62
N ARG A 166 -9.65 -8.30 -6.76
CA ARG A 166 -9.90 -9.18 -5.60
C ARG A 166 -10.29 -10.59 -6.04
N ASN A 167 -11.13 -10.73 -7.04
CA ASN A 167 -11.52 -12.04 -7.56
C ASN A 167 -10.33 -12.77 -8.20
N LEU A 168 -9.50 -12.06 -8.96
CA LEU A 168 -8.24 -12.59 -9.49
C LEU A 168 -7.32 -13.06 -8.37
N ALA A 169 -7.18 -12.26 -7.31
CA ALA A 169 -6.36 -12.63 -6.16
C ALA A 169 -6.88 -13.88 -5.44
N LYS A 170 -8.19 -13.99 -5.25
CA LYS A 170 -8.84 -15.18 -4.64
C LYS A 170 -8.62 -16.42 -5.47
N GLN A 171 -8.92 -16.36 -6.77
CA GLN A 171 -8.70 -17.48 -7.68
C GLN A 171 -7.22 -17.93 -7.66
N THR A 172 -6.29 -16.97 -7.71
CA THR A 172 -4.86 -17.28 -7.68
C THR A 172 -4.44 -17.92 -6.36
N ALA A 173 -4.99 -17.47 -5.22
CA ALA A 173 -4.71 -18.07 -3.92
C ALA A 173 -5.21 -19.52 -3.86
N ASP A 174 -6.42 -19.78 -4.33
CA ASP A 174 -7.03 -21.12 -4.36
C ASP A 174 -6.21 -22.09 -5.24
N GLU A 175 -5.78 -21.65 -6.43
CA GLU A 175 -4.92 -22.43 -7.33
C GLU A 175 -3.54 -22.75 -6.72
N LEU A 176 -3.00 -21.83 -5.92
CA LEU A 176 -1.71 -21.99 -5.25
C LEU A 176 -1.81 -22.69 -3.88
N GLY A 177 -3.02 -22.97 -3.41
CA GLY A 177 -3.25 -23.52 -2.07
C GLY A 177 -2.83 -22.56 -0.95
N ILE A 178 -2.96 -21.25 -1.16
CA ILE A 178 -2.61 -20.22 -0.18
C ILE A 178 -3.85 -19.85 0.64
N ALA A 179 -3.75 -20.04 1.95
CA ALA A 179 -4.80 -19.62 2.87
C ALA A 179 -4.80 -18.10 3.03
N TYR A 180 -5.96 -17.48 2.94
CA TYR A 180 -6.16 -16.05 3.18
C TYR A 180 -7.48 -15.81 3.93
N LYS A 181 -7.64 -14.60 4.43
CA LYS A 181 -8.89 -14.08 4.99
C LYS A 181 -9.29 -12.83 4.19
N GLU A 182 -10.54 -12.42 4.31
CA GLU A 182 -11.02 -11.13 3.81
C GLU A 182 -11.37 -10.25 5.00
N GLY A 183 -11.25 -8.91 4.86
CA GLY A 183 -11.58 -8.02 5.97
C GLY A 183 -11.50 -6.54 5.66
N VAL A 184 -12.02 -5.76 6.61
CA VAL A 184 -12.04 -4.30 6.59
C VAL A 184 -10.81 -3.77 7.32
N TYR A 185 -10.04 -2.91 6.63
CA TYR A 185 -8.85 -2.29 7.19
C TYR A 185 -9.17 -0.90 7.76
N MET A 186 -8.79 -0.65 9.00
CA MET A 186 -8.88 0.67 9.62
C MET A 186 -7.55 1.40 9.51
N GLY A 187 -7.57 2.57 8.86
CA GLY A 187 -6.43 3.48 8.86
C GLY A 187 -6.42 4.32 10.14
N PHE A 188 -5.33 4.25 10.90
CA PHE A 188 -5.10 5.01 12.12
C PHE A 188 -3.83 5.86 11.99
N MET A 189 -3.78 7.01 12.67
CA MET A 189 -2.72 8.00 12.45
C MET A 189 -1.35 7.54 12.93
N GLY A 190 -1.28 6.85 14.06
CA GLY A 190 -0.02 6.60 14.77
C GLY A 190 0.56 7.90 15.39
N PRO A 191 1.88 7.93 15.78
CA PRO A 191 2.82 6.79 15.79
C PRO A 191 2.61 5.83 16.96
N CYS A 192 1.75 6.17 17.94
CA CYS A 192 1.43 5.28 19.05
C CYS A 192 0.58 4.11 18.54
N TYR A 193 0.83 2.91 19.06
CA TYR A 193 -0.13 1.83 18.94
C TYR A 193 -1.40 2.19 19.69
N GLU A 194 -2.52 1.65 19.24
CA GLU A 194 -3.85 1.88 19.77
C GLU A 194 -3.95 1.37 21.22
N THR A 195 -4.80 2.01 22.02
CA THR A 195 -5.20 1.50 23.32
C THR A 195 -6.21 0.36 23.19
N ALA A 196 -6.36 -0.45 24.23
CA ALA A 196 -7.37 -1.51 24.25
C ALA A 196 -8.82 -0.97 24.14
N ALA A 197 -9.06 0.28 24.57
CA ALA A 197 -10.36 0.93 24.43
C ALA A 197 -10.64 1.33 23.00
N GLU A 198 -9.64 1.88 22.28
CA GLU A 198 -9.72 2.19 20.85
C GLU A 198 -9.96 0.92 20.04
N ILE A 199 -9.23 -0.16 20.31
CA ILE A 199 -9.42 -1.44 19.60
C ILE A 199 -10.83 -2.01 19.80
N ARG A 200 -11.42 -1.90 21.02
CA ARG A 200 -12.82 -2.30 21.23
C ARG A 200 -13.80 -1.44 20.43
N ALA A 201 -13.54 -0.13 20.36
CA ALA A 201 -14.36 0.78 19.55
C ALA A 201 -14.24 0.45 18.05
N PHE A 202 -13.03 0.23 17.56
CA PHE A 202 -12.76 -0.13 16.16
C PHE A 202 -13.42 -1.45 15.76
N ALA A 203 -13.34 -2.47 16.63
CA ALA A 203 -14.07 -3.72 16.44
C ALA A 203 -15.59 -3.48 16.34
N GLY A 204 -16.13 -2.61 17.19
CA GLY A 204 -17.56 -2.21 17.18
C GLY A 204 -17.96 -1.45 15.90
N MET A 205 -17.03 -0.81 15.22
CA MET A 205 -17.23 -0.16 13.91
C MET A 205 -17.12 -1.14 12.73
N GLY A 206 -16.72 -2.38 12.96
CA GLY A 206 -16.58 -3.41 11.93
C GLY A 206 -15.17 -3.54 11.34
N ALA A 207 -14.13 -3.01 12.00
CA ALA A 207 -12.76 -3.20 11.57
C ALA A 207 -12.23 -4.60 11.92
N ASP A 208 -11.58 -5.25 10.95
CA ASP A 208 -10.89 -6.55 11.11
C ASP A 208 -9.39 -6.40 11.39
N ALA A 209 -8.79 -5.32 10.90
CA ALA A 209 -7.39 -5.01 11.11
C ALA A 209 -7.17 -3.50 11.20
N VAL A 210 -6.05 -3.08 11.82
CA VAL A 210 -5.67 -1.68 11.98
C VAL A 210 -4.20 -1.46 11.63
N GLY A 211 -3.92 -0.34 10.96
CA GLY A 211 -2.55 0.08 10.65
C GLY A 211 -2.47 1.55 10.25
N MET A 212 -1.26 2.03 9.94
CA MET A 212 -0.96 3.45 9.84
C MET A 212 -0.68 3.91 8.40
N SER A 213 -1.24 3.20 7.39
CA SER A 213 -0.99 3.44 5.95
C SER A 213 -2.21 3.07 5.11
N THR A 214 -2.01 2.90 3.81
CA THR A 214 -2.94 2.21 2.86
C THR A 214 -4.22 3.01 2.54
N VAL A 215 -4.94 3.53 3.53
CA VAL A 215 -6.21 4.24 3.31
C VAL A 215 -6.04 5.52 2.50
N PRO A 216 -5.09 6.43 2.83
CA PRO A 216 -4.88 7.65 2.02
C PRO A 216 -4.47 7.32 0.58
N GLU A 217 -3.63 6.31 0.41
CA GLU A 217 -3.16 5.84 -0.89
C GLU A 217 -4.31 5.28 -1.74
N THR A 218 -5.17 4.47 -1.12
CA THR A 218 -6.39 3.94 -1.75
C THR A 218 -7.33 5.06 -2.18
N MET A 219 -7.55 6.07 -1.33
CA MET A 219 -8.40 7.22 -1.66
C MET A 219 -7.89 7.98 -2.89
N VAL A 220 -6.58 8.26 -2.93
CA VAL A 220 -5.97 9.00 -4.04
C VAL A 220 -5.96 8.18 -5.33
N CYS A 221 -5.71 6.87 -5.25
CA CYS A 221 -5.80 6.00 -6.42
C CYS A 221 -7.20 5.99 -7.02
N ASN A 222 -8.25 5.82 -6.18
CA ASN A 222 -9.64 5.85 -6.64
C ASN A 222 -10.02 7.23 -7.21
N TYR A 223 -9.60 8.31 -6.56
CA TYR A 223 -9.80 9.68 -7.07
C TYR A 223 -9.27 9.85 -8.50
N MET A 224 -8.16 9.21 -8.83
CA MET A 224 -7.53 9.27 -10.15
C MET A 224 -7.95 8.13 -11.09
N GLY A 225 -8.90 7.28 -10.69
CA GLY A 225 -9.42 6.17 -11.51
C GLY A 225 -8.46 4.99 -11.66
N MET A 226 -7.48 4.84 -10.77
CA MET A 226 -6.62 3.65 -10.73
C MET A 226 -7.30 2.53 -9.92
N LYS A 227 -7.27 1.29 -10.43
CA LYS A 227 -7.78 0.11 -9.72
C LYS A 227 -6.82 -0.30 -8.60
N VAL A 228 -7.35 -0.55 -7.41
CA VAL A 228 -6.55 -0.92 -6.23
C VAL A 228 -6.81 -2.36 -5.81
N LEU A 229 -5.73 -3.10 -5.56
CA LEU A 229 -5.71 -4.33 -4.80
C LEU A 229 -4.89 -4.10 -3.53
N ALA A 230 -5.35 -4.56 -2.37
CA ALA A 230 -4.54 -4.45 -1.17
C ALA A 230 -4.56 -5.74 -0.34
N VAL A 231 -3.38 -6.12 0.16
CA VAL A 231 -3.19 -7.28 1.03
C VAL A 231 -2.41 -6.87 2.28
N SER A 232 -2.97 -7.18 3.43
CA SER A 232 -2.34 -7.00 4.75
C SER A 232 -1.68 -8.29 5.22
N CYS A 233 -0.52 -8.17 5.83
CA CYS A 233 0.02 -9.22 6.69
C CYS A 233 -0.31 -8.86 8.14
N ILE A 234 -1.07 -9.71 8.82
CA ILE A 234 -1.32 -9.58 10.25
C ILE A 234 -0.04 -9.96 11.00
N THR A 235 0.65 -8.98 11.57
CA THR A 235 1.94 -9.22 12.23
C THR A 235 1.85 -9.40 13.74
N ASN A 236 0.76 -8.93 14.30
CA ASN A 236 0.43 -9.01 15.73
C ASN A 236 -1.08 -8.93 15.90
N MET A 237 -1.59 -9.41 16.99
CA MET A 237 -2.96 -9.06 17.39
C MET A 237 -2.95 -7.70 18.10
N ALA A 238 -3.97 -6.89 17.84
CA ALA A 238 -4.04 -5.53 18.35
C ALA A 238 -4.09 -5.46 19.90
N THR A 239 -3.84 -4.27 20.45
CA THR A 239 -3.79 -4.03 21.91
C THR A 239 -5.06 -4.50 22.61
N GLY A 240 -4.91 -5.26 23.69
CA GLY A 240 -6.02 -5.82 24.46
C GLY A 240 -6.61 -7.12 23.88
N ILE A 241 -6.16 -7.55 22.71
CA ILE A 241 -6.41 -8.88 22.14
C ILE A 241 -5.21 -9.77 22.45
N GLN A 242 -3.99 -9.32 22.13
CA GLN A 242 -2.78 -10.00 22.62
C GLN A 242 -2.38 -9.52 24.03
N THR A 243 -1.67 -10.38 24.76
CA THR A 243 -1.21 -10.11 26.13
C THR A 243 0.22 -9.58 26.21
N VAL A 244 0.99 -9.73 25.11
CA VAL A 244 2.38 -9.26 25.03
C VAL A 244 2.45 -7.83 24.51
N ARG A 245 3.45 -7.06 24.97
CA ARG A 245 3.69 -5.70 24.48
C ARG A 245 4.08 -5.69 23.01
N HIS A 246 3.66 -4.66 22.29
CA HIS A 246 4.06 -4.45 20.91
C HIS A 246 5.56 -4.19 20.80
N ASN A 247 6.17 -4.73 19.74
CA ASN A 247 7.57 -4.53 19.42
C ASN A 247 7.75 -4.54 17.90
N HIS A 248 8.29 -3.46 17.35
CA HIS A 248 8.48 -3.31 15.91
C HIS A 248 9.40 -4.38 15.30
N ALA A 249 10.43 -4.83 16.04
CA ALA A 249 11.31 -5.90 15.57
C ALA A 249 10.54 -7.22 15.33
N ARG A 250 9.58 -7.54 16.22
CA ARG A 250 8.72 -8.71 16.05
C ARG A 250 7.73 -8.56 14.89
N VAL A 251 7.26 -7.35 14.62
CA VAL A 251 6.44 -7.05 13.43
C VAL A 251 7.21 -7.39 12.17
N LEU A 252 8.47 -6.96 12.07
CA LEU A 252 9.34 -7.25 10.92
C LEU A 252 9.64 -8.76 10.79
N GLU A 253 9.87 -9.45 11.91
CA GLU A 253 10.09 -10.90 11.93
C GLU A 253 8.91 -11.66 11.34
N ILE A 254 7.69 -11.41 11.82
CA ILE A 254 6.47 -12.07 11.33
C ILE A 254 6.20 -11.71 9.87
N ALA A 255 6.36 -10.43 9.49
CA ALA A 255 6.20 -10.00 8.11
C ALA A 255 7.19 -10.72 7.18
N ASN A 256 8.46 -10.89 7.59
CA ASN A 256 9.45 -11.63 6.83
C ASN A 256 9.12 -13.13 6.70
N GLN A 257 8.56 -13.76 7.75
CA GLN A 257 8.12 -15.15 7.71
C GLN A 257 6.96 -15.37 6.75
N ALA A 258 5.97 -14.46 6.73
CA ALA A 258 4.85 -14.50 5.80
C ALA A 258 5.24 -14.05 4.38
N GLY A 259 6.37 -13.37 4.25
CA GLY A 259 6.82 -12.69 3.03
C GLY A 259 6.93 -13.63 1.83
N ASP A 260 7.46 -14.84 1.99
CA ASP A 260 7.62 -15.79 0.88
C ASP A 260 6.26 -16.22 0.30
N THR A 261 5.27 -16.47 1.17
CA THR A 261 3.91 -16.82 0.76
C THR A 261 3.23 -15.63 0.08
N LEU A 262 3.38 -14.42 0.63
CA LEU A 262 2.83 -13.19 0.04
C LEU A 262 3.46 -12.90 -1.33
N CYS A 263 4.78 -13.02 -1.46
CA CYS A 263 5.49 -12.81 -2.74
C CYS A 263 5.03 -13.80 -3.81
N ARG A 264 4.91 -15.10 -3.44
CA ARG A 264 4.39 -16.12 -4.36
C ARG A 264 2.96 -15.80 -4.81
N TRP A 265 2.10 -15.35 -3.90
CA TRP A 265 0.73 -14.98 -4.21
C TRP A 265 0.67 -13.75 -5.11
N LEU A 266 1.22 -12.63 -4.65
CA LEU A 266 1.17 -11.37 -5.38
C LEU A 266 1.94 -11.43 -6.70
N GLY A 267 3.07 -12.15 -6.74
CA GLY A 267 3.82 -12.37 -7.98
C GLY A 267 2.96 -13.05 -9.05
N ALA A 268 2.24 -14.11 -8.68
CA ALA A 268 1.32 -14.80 -9.59
C ALA A 268 0.10 -13.93 -9.96
N VAL A 269 -0.41 -13.12 -9.05
CA VAL A 269 -1.51 -12.19 -9.32
C VAL A 269 -1.07 -11.10 -10.30
N ILE A 270 0.06 -10.45 -10.04
CA ILE A 270 0.58 -9.34 -10.87
C ILE A 270 0.83 -9.81 -12.31
N GLN A 271 1.40 -10.98 -12.50
CA GLN A 271 1.65 -11.56 -13.84
C GLN A 271 0.35 -11.86 -14.63
N ARG A 272 -0.81 -11.82 -13.98
CA ARG A 272 -2.13 -12.03 -14.59
C ARG A 272 -2.95 -10.73 -14.70
N MET A 273 -2.40 -9.61 -14.22
CA MET A 273 -3.02 -8.28 -14.31
C MET A 273 -2.71 -7.65 -15.69
N GLU A 274 -3.24 -8.19 -16.75
CA GLU A 274 -3.13 -7.59 -18.10
C GLU A 274 -4.02 -6.35 -18.26
#